data_d2b2886beda124add944d1902cf711ef
#
_entry.id   d2b2886beda124add944d1902cf711ef
#
_cell.length_a   1.000
_cell.length_b   1.000
_cell.length_c   1.000
_cell.angle_alpha   90.00
_cell.angle_beta   90.00
_cell.angle_gamma   90.00
#
_symmetry.space_group_name_H-M   'P 1'
#
loop_
_entity.id
_entity.type
_entity.pdbx_description
1 polymer ?
#
loop_
_entity_poly.entity_id
_entity_poly.type
_entity_poly.pdbx_seq_one_letter_code
_entity_poly.pdbx_strand_id
1 'polypeptide(L)'
;MSAAELTRSVWDVDDDDYPADASFDERVRFCLRYAILAPSSHNSQPWRFRIEGRAVHVAADESRWLRAADPEKRELFVSLGCAVENLVVAAERFGFDPVVSSPDGEADRVVTVTMDGGAPSRRPAAPFDELTARHTSHERFDGEPLAAAARERIVAAVDGDRVTIHLVEGEAKHAVGELQAEADRLQMAERAYREELGHWIGLGALGHSWLLARVGEAVVSHLDIGDREAAKNSTLVESAPVLGVLTTDADDPAARVETGRAFERVALRASAAGVAVHPMSQSLERPALRARLAAELDLGEATPQHLLRLGSAVETAEHTPRWPVEMVLDEG
;
A
#
# COMPACT_ATOMS: atom_id res chain seq x y z
N MET A 1 -18.51 8.85 -8.49
CA MET A 1 -17.28 9.67 -8.25
C MET A 1 -16.76 10.16 -9.59
N SER A 2 -16.32 11.38 -9.67
CA SER A 2 -15.84 12.00 -10.92
C SER A 2 -14.31 12.00 -10.94
N ALA A 3 -13.69 11.69 -12.11
CA ALA A 3 -12.25 11.83 -12.31
C ALA A 3 -11.73 13.26 -12.04
N ALA A 4 -12.61 14.26 -12.03
CA ALA A 4 -12.28 15.66 -11.75
C ALA A 4 -11.94 15.93 -10.26
N GLU A 5 -12.18 14.99 -9.37
CA GLU A 5 -11.94 15.13 -7.93
C GLU A 5 -10.57 14.55 -7.50
N LEU A 6 -9.95 13.72 -8.36
CA LEU A 6 -8.59 13.24 -8.15
C LEU A 6 -7.58 14.33 -8.51
N THR A 7 -6.66 14.65 -7.61
CA THR A 7 -5.67 15.70 -7.83
C THR A 7 -4.27 15.30 -7.34
N ARG A 8 -3.23 15.86 -7.98
CA ARG A 8 -1.85 15.77 -7.53
C ARG A 8 -1.47 16.88 -6.54
N SER A 9 -2.24 17.96 -6.46
CA SER A 9 -1.94 19.08 -5.55
C SER A 9 -1.98 18.68 -4.07
N VAL A 10 -2.56 17.53 -3.72
CA VAL A 10 -2.55 16.99 -2.35
C VAL A 10 -1.15 16.61 -1.86
N TRP A 11 -0.18 16.43 -2.78
CA TRP A 11 1.21 16.16 -2.44
C TRP A 11 2.00 17.42 -2.03
N ASP A 12 1.43 18.61 -2.32
CA ASP A 12 1.99 19.89 -1.94
C ASP A 12 1.58 20.21 -0.49
N VAL A 13 2.02 19.38 0.46
CA VAL A 13 1.81 19.58 1.89
C VAL A 13 3.09 20.11 2.50
N ASP A 14 3.01 21.32 3.10
CA ASP A 14 4.10 21.92 3.83
C ASP A 14 3.85 21.73 5.34
N ASP A 15 4.82 21.22 6.08
CA ASP A 15 4.69 21.00 7.52
C ASP A 15 4.73 22.32 8.32
N ASP A 16 5.27 23.39 7.75
CA ASP A 16 5.19 24.74 8.31
C ASP A 16 3.74 25.31 8.35
N ASP A 17 2.83 24.77 7.53
CA ASP A 17 1.41 25.12 7.52
C ASP A 17 0.63 24.48 8.69
N TYR A 18 1.28 23.72 9.57
CA TYR A 18 0.58 23.05 10.67
C TYR A 18 -0.08 24.06 11.62
N PRO A 19 -1.42 23.97 11.84
CA PRO A 19 -2.15 24.94 12.64
C PRO A 19 -2.00 24.65 14.14
N ALA A 20 -0.83 24.89 14.73
CA ALA A 20 -0.49 24.50 16.10
C ALA A 20 -1.46 25.08 17.16
N ASP A 21 -1.97 26.30 16.95
CA ASP A 21 -2.84 27.02 17.86
C ASP A 21 -4.36 26.80 17.57
N ALA A 22 -4.70 25.97 16.54
CA ALA A 22 -6.06 25.71 16.16
C ALA A 22 -6.71 24.62 17.02
N SER A 23 -7.98 24.33 16.75
CA SER A 23 -8.74 23.29 17.43
C SER A 23 -8.11 21.90 17.23
N PHE A 24 -8.44 20.96 18.10
CA PHE A 24 -8.02 19.57 17.94
C PHE A 24 -8.38 19.01 16.57
N ASP A 25 -9.61 19.23 16.11
CA ASP A 25 -10.10 18.73 14.82
C ASP A 25 -9.32 19.30 13.64
N GLU A 26 -9.00 20.59 13.65
CA GLU A 26 -8.20 21.22 12.59
C GLU A 26 -6.76 20.67 12.55
N ARG A 27 -6.16 20.45 13.72
CA ARG A 27 -4.84 19.84 13.84
C ARG A 27 -4.84 18.39 13.33
N VAL A 28 -5.88 17.61 13.64
CA VAL A 28 -6.04 16.23 13.15
C VAL A 28 -6.34 16.21 11.66
N ARG A 29 -7.20 17.11 11.15
CA ARG A 29 -7.44 17.27 9.72
C ARG A 29 -6.14 17.54 8.94
N PHE A 30 -5.23 18.30 9.52
CA PHE A 30 -3.92 18.51 8.93
C PHE A 30 -3.10 17.19 8.84
N CYS A 31 -3.10 16.36 9.90
CA CYS A 31 -2.46 15.05 9.86
C CYS A 31 -3.08 14.12 8.78
N LEU A 32 -4.40 14.22 8.54
CA LEU A 32 -5.08 13.45 7.51
C LEU A 32 -4.59 13.80 6.08
N ARG A 33 -4.04 14.99 5.84
CA ARG A 33 -3.41 15.33 4.55
C ARG A 33 -2.25 14.41 4.21
N TYR A 34 -1.54 13.89 5.21
CA TYR A 34 -0.48 12.88 5.04
C TYR A 34 -1.06 11.46 4.96
N ALA A 35 -2.11 11.16 5.73
CA ALA A 35 -2.75 9.84 5.73
C ALA A 35 -3.24 9.45 4.33
N ILE A 36 -3.84 10.38 3.57
CA ILE A 36 -4.36 10.15 2.22
C ILE A 36 -3.27 9.90 1.16
N LEU A 37 -1.99 10.19 1.46
CA LEU A 37 -0.87 9.94 0.55
C LEU A 37 -0.48 8.46 0.48
N ALA A 38 -1.01 7.64 1.36
CA ALA A 38 -0.74 6.21 1.44
C ALA A 38 -0.96 5.48 0.09
N PRO A 39 -0.24 4.39 -0.16
CA PRO A 39 -0.49 3.53 -1.31
C PRO A 39 -1.76 2.71 -1.10
N SER A 40 -2.37 2.30 -2.21
CA SER A 40 -3.48 1.34 -2.22
C SER A 40 -3.54 0.61 -3.55
N SER A 41 -4.09 -0.61 -3.55
CA SER A 41 -4.26 -1.38 -4.77
C SER A 41 -5.08 -0.62 -5.80
N HIS A 42 -4.60 -0.60 -7.06
CA HIS A 42 -5.14 0.22 -8.17
C HIS A 42 -5.34 1.71 -7.81
N ASN A 43 -4.67 2.21 -6.76
CA ASN A 43 -4.88 3.55 -6.21
C ASN A 43 -6.36 3.83 -5.87
N SER A 44 -7.06 2.81 -5.41
CA SER A 44 -8.50 2.89 -5.10
C SER A 44 -8.80 3.71 -3.84
N GLN A 45 -7.82 3.87 -2.95
CA GLN A 45 -7.90 4.68 -1.73
C GLN A 45 -9.16 4.35 -0.91
N PRO A 46 -9.30 3.09 -0.45
CA PRO A 46 -10.55 2.56 0.08
C PRO A 46 -10.77 2.88 1.56
N TRP A 47 -10.41 4.07 1.97
CA TRP A 47 -10.55 4.54 3.34
C TRP A 47 -11.55 5.67 3.49
N ARG A 48 -12.20 5.69 4.66
CA ARG A 48 -13.01 6.78 5.19
C ARG A 48 -12.51 7.12 6.58
N PHE A 49 -12.42 8.40 6.88
CA PHE A 49 -12.02 8.90 8.18
C PHE A 49 -13.19 9.57 8.88
N ARG A 50 -13.27 9.43 10.20
CA ARG A 50 -14.18 10.18 11.04
C ARG A 50 -13.46 10.60 12.31
N ILE A 51 -13.50 11.90 12.63
CA ILE A 51 -12.95 12.43 13.87
C ILE A 51 -14.06 12.42 14.92
N GLU A 52 -13.82 11.76 16.05
CA GLU A 52 -14.78 11.68 17.14
C GLU A 52 -14.07 11.77 18.49
N GLY A 53 -14.33 12.83 19.25
CA GLY A 53 -13.65 13.09 20.53
C GLY A 53 -12.14 13.27 20.34
N ARG A 54 -11.36 12.33 20.88
CA ARG A 54 -9.88 12.34 20.78
C ARG A 54 -9.35 11.25 19.86
N ALA A 55 -10.16 10.73 18.97
CA ALA A 55 -9.80 9.62 18.10
C ALA A 55 -10.16 9.89 16.64
N VAL A 56 -9.43 9.22 15.75
CA VAL A 56 -9.76 9.06 14.33
C VAL A 56 -10.18 7.62 14.10
N HIS A 57 -11.38 7.42 13.61
CA HIS A 57 -11.88 6.14 13.14
C HIS A 57 -11.59 6.00 11.64
N VAL A 58 -10.94 4.90 11.27
CA VAL A 58 -10.61 4.58 9.88
C VAL A 58 -11.43 3.37 9.47
N ALA A 59 -12.32 3.56 8.53
CA ALA A 59 -13.23 2.54 8.01
C ALA A 59 -12.96 2.24 6.54
N ALA A 60 -13.38 1.07 6.08
CA ALA A 60 -13.35 0.71 4.67
C ALA A 60 -14.47 1.40 3.89
N ASP A 61 -14.12 2.05 2.77
CA ASP A 61 -15.10 2.44 1.76
C ASP A 61 -15.34 1.26 0.80
N GLU A 62 -16.37 0.48 1.07
CA GLU A 62 -16.70 -0.69 0.26
C GLU A 62 -17.11 -0.37 -1.19
N SER A 63 -17.42 0.89 -1.50
CA SER A 63 -17.67 1.34 -2.87
C SER A 63 -16.40 1.38 -3.72
N ARG A 64 -15.24 1.38 -3.06
CA ARG A 64 -13.90 1.38 -3.66
C ARG A 64 -13.19 0.03 -3.51
N TRP A 65 -13.87 -0.98 -3.00
CA TRP A 65 -13.34 -2.32 -2.91
C TRP A 65 -13.22 -2.98 -4.29
N LEU A 66 -12.06 -3.54 -4.56
CA LEU A 66 -11.72 -4.25 -5.80
C LEU A 66 -12.27 -5.68 -5.74
N ARG A 67 -13.54 -5.86 -6.10
CA ARG A 67 -14.26 -7.13 -5.91
C ARG A 67 -13.73 -8.29 -6.75
N ALA A 68 -13.18 -7.97 -7.92
CA ALA A 68 -12.63 -8.97 -8.83
C ALA A 68 -11.15 -9.24 -8.54
N ALA A 69 -10.36 -8.20 -8.25
CA ALA A 69 -8.95 -8.35 -7.93
C ALA A 69 -8.74 -8.90 -6.51
N ASP A 70 -9.47 -8.40 -5.51
CA ASP A 70 -9.30 -8.69 -4.08
C ASP A 70 -10.59 -9.23 -3.44
N PRO A 71 -11.08 -10.42 -3.84
CA PRO A 71 -12.36 -10.96 -3.34
C PRO A 71 -12.36 -11.22 -1.82
N GLU A 72 -11.18 -11.43 -1.22
CA GLU A 72 -11.02 -11.68 0.22
C GLU A 72 -10.75 -10.41 1.03
N LYS A 73 -10.79 -9.22 0.41
CA LYS A 73 -10.51 -7.92 1.04
C LYS A 73 -9.12 -7.81 1.69
N ARG A 74 -8.12 -8.60 1.25
CA ARG A 74 -6.77 -8.53 1.80
C ARG A 74 -6.12 -7.20 1.49
N GLU A 75 -6.04 -6.85 0.22
CA GLU A 75 -5.43 -5.62 -0.25
C GLU A 75 -6.21 -4.38 0.23
N LEU A 76 -7.53 -4.50 0.41
CA LEU A 76 -8.35 -3.47 1.03
C LEU A 76 -7.85 -3.17 2.45
N PHE A 77 -7.71 -4.19 3.31
CA PHE A 77 -7.24 -3.99 4.70
C PHE A 77 -5.77 -3.60 4.78
N VAL A 78 -4.91 -4.12 3.89
CA VAL A 78 -3.51 -3.66 3.75
C VAL A 78 -3.49 -2.16 3.41
N SER A 79 -4.33 -1.70 2.48
CA SER A 79 -4.43 -0.29 2.11
C SER A 79 -4.86 0.58 3.29
N LEU A 80 -5.83 0.13 4.10
CA LEU A 80 -6.21 0.83 5.34
C LEU A 80 -5.04 0.93 6.31
N GLY A 81 -4.27 -0.16 6.45
CA GLY A 81 -3.08 -0.19 7.29
C GLY A 81 -2.04 0.84 6.88
N CYS A 82 -1.82 1.03 5.56
CA CYS A 82 -0.92 2.07 5.04
C CYS A 82 -1.39 3.47 5.42
N ALA A 83 -2.69 3.77 5.27
CA ALA A 83 -3.24 5.07 5.64
C ALA A 83 -3.19 5.33 7.15
N VAL A 84 -3.42 4.29 7.97
CA VAL A 84 -3.25 4.36 9.42
C VAL A 84 -1.81 4.67 9.80
N GLU A 85 -0.83 4.02 9.16
CA GLU A 85 0.58 4.26 9.47
C GLU A 85 1.01 5.68 9.12
N ASN A 86 0.60 6.19 7.94
CA ASN A 86 0.86 7.58 7.57
C ASN A 86 0.24 8.57 8.57
N LEU A 87 -1.00 8.31 9.02
CA LEU A 87 -1.64 9.12 10.07
C LEU A 87 -0.83 9.11 11.36
N VAL A 88 -0.35 7.93 11.78
CA VAL A 88 0.44 7.78 13.01
C VAL A 88 1.76 8.54 12.91
N VAL A 89 2.47 8.42 11.78
CA VAL A 89 3.75 9.14 11.55
C VAL A 89 3.53 10.66 11.57
N ALA A 90 2.47 11.14 10.91
CA ALA A 90 2.13 12.56 10.92
C ALA A 90 1.72 13.04 12.32
N ALA A 91 0.90 12.27 13.03
CA ALA A 91 0.48 12.59 14.39
C ALA A 91 1.68 12.72 15.35
N GLU A 92 2.61 11.77 15.33
CA GLU A 92 3.84 11.82 16.13
C GLU A 92 4.68 13.05 15.80
N ARG A 93 4.82 13.41 14.52
CA ARG A 93 5.54 14.60 14.07
C ARG A 93 4.97 15.88 14.66
N PHE A 94 3.64 15.96 14.77
CA PHE A 94 2.92 17.15 15.25
C PHE A 94 2.54 17.08 16.74
N GLY A 95 3.20 16.20 17.51
CA GLY A 95 3.16 16.20 18.97
C GLY A 95 1.95 15.51 19.57
N PHE A 96 1.33 14.57 18.84
CA PHE A 96 0.36 13.62 19.38
C PHE A 96 1.07 12.32 19.80
N ASP A 97 0.46 11.57 20.72
CA ASP A 97 0.86 10.21 21.14
C ASP A 97 -0.18 9.19 20.62
N PRO A 98 -0.16 8.85 19.32
CA PRO A 98 -1.19 8.00 18.72
C PRO A 98 -1.09 6.56 19.18
N VAL A 99 -2.25 5.99 19.56
CA VAL A 99 -2.40 4.57 19.88
C VAL A 99 -3.41 3.95 18.92
N VAL A 100 -2.98 2.92 18.20
CA VAL A 100 -3.82 2.18 17.25
C VAL A 100 -4.46 1.00 17.93
N SER A 101 -5.76 0.85 17.76
CA SER A 101 -6.52 -0.31 18.21
C SER A 101 -7.46 -0.80 17.14
N SER A 102 -7.57 -2.13 17.02
CA SER A 102 -8.61 -2.77 16.22
C SER A 102 -9.68 -3.27 17.18
N PRO A 103 -10.98 -3.03 16.93
CA PRO A 103 -12.03 -3.54 17.81
C PRO A 103 -12.05 -5.06 17.79
N ASP A 104 -12.12 -5.67 18.97
CA ASP A 104 -12.26 -7.11 19.12
C ASP A 104 -13.61 -7.57 18.56
N GLY A 105 -13.58 -8.43 17.54
CA GLY A 105 -14.75 -9.14 17.00
C GLY A 105 -15.63 -8.39 15.98
N GLU A 106 -15.49 -7.08 15.81
CA GLU A 106 -16.12 -6.29 14.73
C GLU A 106 -15.06 -5.64 13.82
N ALA A 107 -13.90 -6.23 13.79
CA ALA A 107 -12.65 -5.65 13.22
C ALA A 107 -12.69 -5.44 11.70
N ASP A 108 -13.69 -5.97 11.01
CA ASP A 108 -13.74 -5.88 9.55
C ASP A 108 -14.07 -4.48 9.02
N ARG A 109 -14.31 -3.47 9.91
CA ARG A 109 -14.78 -2.17 9.45
C ARG A 109 -14.05 -0.96 10.00
N VAL A 110 -13.50 -1.00 11.21
CA VAL A 110 -12.96 0.21 11.85
C VAL A 110 -11.66 -0.06 12.59
N VAL A 111 -10.63 0.72 12.24
CA VAL A 111 -9.42 0.90 13.06
C VAL A 111 -9.56 2.22 13.80
N THR A 112 -9.29 2.25 15.09
CA THR A 112 -9.30 3.48 15.87
C THR A 112 -7.88 3.94 16.18
N VAL A 113 -7.58 5.19 15.87
CA VAL A 113 -6.33 5.86 16.26
C VAL A 113 -6.67 6.91 17.31
N THR A 114 -6.42 6.59 18.59
CA THR A 114 -6.56 7.55 19.69
C THR A 114 -5.35 8.46 19.71
N MET A 115 -5.54 9.77 19.58
CA MET A 115 -4.48 10.75 19.33
C MET A 115 -3.67 11.15 20.57
N ASP A 116 -4.22 10.95 21.78
CA ASP A 116 -3.53 11.23 23.05
C ASP A 116 -3.56 9.98 23.93
N GLY A 117 -3.15 8.86 23.38
CA GLY A 117 -3.34 7.53 23.98
C GLY A 117 -2.33 7.13 25.06
N GLY A 118 -1.39 7.97 25.46
CA GLY A 118 -0.50 7.66 26.57
C GLY A 118 0.99 7.55 26.24
N ALA A 119 1.66 6.47 26.60
CA ALA A 119 3.10 6.36 26.43
C ALA A 119 3.53 6.34 24.95
N PRO A 120 4.63 7.04 24.60
CA PRO A 120 5.17 7.05 23.25
C PRO A 120 5.33 5.64 22.69
N SER A 121 5.02 5.48 21.41
CA SER A 121 5.18 4.20 20.72
C SER A 121 6.61 3.68 20.84
N ARG A 122 6.75 2.38 21.14
CA ARG A 122 8.06 1.70 21.15
C ARG A 122 8.44 1.16 19.76
N ARG A 123 7.58 1.38 18.77
CA ARG A 123 7.85 0.94 17.40
C ARG A 123 9.02 1.72 16.78
N PRO A 124 9.72 1.14 15.81
CA PRO A 124 10.75 1.86 15.08
C PRO A 124 10.16 3.09 14.38
N ALA A 125 10.70 4.28 14.62
CA ALA A 125 10.23 5.51 13.99
C ALA A 125 10.33 5.42 12.45
N ALA A 126 9.29 5.83 11.74
CA ALA A 126 9.32 5.99 10.30
C ALA A 126 9.75 7.43 9.95
N PRO A 127 10.49 7.66 8.85
CA PRO A 127 10.92 8.99 8.45
C PRO A 127 9.72 9.79 7.92
N PHE A 128 9.36 10.87 8.62
CA PHE A 128 8.23 11.73 8.26
C PHE A 128 8.37 12.38 6.89
N ASP A 129 9.56 12.88 6.55
CA ASP A 129 9.82 13.58 5.29
C ASP A 129 9.57 12.69 4.06
N GLU A 130 9.62 11.38 4.25
CA GLU A 130 9.33 10.42 3.18
C GLU A 130 7.85 10.24 2.88
N LEU A 131 6.94 10.75 3.72
CA LEU A 131 5.49 10.68 3.45
C LEU A 131 5.12 11.37 2.14
N THR A 132 5.77 12.48 1.83
CA THR A 132 5.56 13.24 0.58
C THR A 132 6.52 12.84 -0.54
N ALA A 133 7.66 12.21 -0.23
CA ALA A 133 8.65 11.79 -1.22
C ALA A 133 8.40 10.38 -1.78
N ARG A 134 7.82 9.47 -0.96
CA ARG A 134 7.58 8.08 -1.32
C ARG A 134 6.63 7.95 -2.52
N HIS A 135 6.99 7.12 -3.47
CA HIS A 135 6.13 6.73 -4.59
C HIS A 135 6.27 5.22 -4.89
N THR A 136 5.32 4.67 -5.63
CA THR A 136 5.40 3.29 -6.14
C THR A 136 6.09 3.30 -7.50
N SER A 137 7.18 2.55 -7.63
CA SER A 137 7.96 2.49 -8.88
C SER A 137 7.54 1.31 -9.74
N HIS A 138 6.84 1.57 -10.84
CA HIS A 138 6.47 0.57 -11.85
C HIS A 138 7.56 0.34 -12.90
N GLU A 139 8.71 1.00 -12.76
CA GLU A 139 9.83 0.94 -13.69
C GLU A 139 10.73 -0.28 -13.41
N ARG A 140 11.61 -0.58 -14.36
CA ARG A 140 12.67 -1.58 -14.16
C ARG A 140 13.68 -1.06 -13.13
N PHE A 141 14.22 -1.98 -12.34
CA PHE A 141 15.37 -1.70 -11.47
C PHE A 141 16.67 -2.03 -12.19
N ASP A 142 17.77 -1.49 -11.71
CA ASP A 142 19.10 -1.65 -12.30
C ASP A 142 19.71 -3.05 -12.04
N GLY A 143 19.13 -3.84 -11.13
CA GLY A 143 19.56 -5.17 -10.75
C GLY A 143 20.75 -5.19 -9.78
N GLU A 144 21.27 -4.01 -9.40
CA GLU A 144 22.38 -3.92 -8.44
C GLU A 144 21.93 -4.34 -7.03
N PRO A 145 22.76 -5.09 -6.30
CA PRO A 145 22.43 -5.51 -4.94
C PRO A 145 22.18 -4.33 -4.01
N LEU A 146 21.20 -4.45 -3.13
CA LEU A 146 20.96 -3.45 -2.10
C LEU A 146 22.15 -3.35 -1.14
N ALA A 147 22.54 -2.13 -0.79
CA ALA A 147 23.53 -1.88 0.25
C ALA A 147 23.11 -2.54 1.58
N ALA A 148 24.08 -3.13 2.30
CA ALA A 148 23.79 -3.80 3.58
C ALA A 148 23.03 -2.92 4.57
N ALA A 149 23.42 -1.65 4.70
CA ALA A 149 22.74 -0.70 5.57
C ALA A 149 21.28 -0.41 5.16
N ALA A 150 20.95 -0.45 3.86
CA ALA A 150 19.58 -0.32 3.37
C ALA A 150 18.76 -1.56 3.74
N ARG A 151 19.30 -2.76 3.53
CA ARG A 151 18.68 -4.04 3.93
C ARG A 151 18.37 -4.07 5.43
N GLU A 152 19.33 -3.71 6.26
CA GLU A 152 19.15 -3.64 7.73
C GLU A 152 18.03 -2.67 8.13
N ARG A 153 17.96 -1.48 7.51
CA ARG A 153 16.90 -0.51 7.77
C ARG A 153 15.52 -1.01 7.36
N ILE A 154 15.43 -1.72 6.22
CA ILE A 154 14.20 -2.30 5.71
C ILE A 154 13.71 -3.42 6.65
N VAL A 155 14.59 -4.34 7.05
CA VAL A 155 14.24 -5.42 7.97
C VAL A 155 13.82 -4.85 9.33
N ALA A 156 14.57 -3.88 9.86
CA ALA A 156 14.24 -3.24 11.13
C ALA A 156 12.94 -2.42 11.13
N ALA A 157 12.30 -2.22 9.96
CA ALA A 157 11.01 -1.54 9.88
C ALA A 157 9.87 -2.33 10.54
N VAL A 158 10.03 -3.64 10.65
CA VAL A 158 9.01 -4.56 11.22
C VAL A 158 9.44 -5.13 12.58
N ASP A 159 10.55 -4.66 13.17
CA ASP A 159 11.02 -5.14 14.46
C ASP A 159 9.98 -4.90 15.56
N GLY A 160 9.62 -5.98 16.27
CA GLY A 160 8.64 -5.95 17.35
C GLY A 160 7.18 -6.05 16.91
N ASP A 161 6.91 -6.17 15.62
CA ASP A 161 5.58 -6.38 15.05
C ASP A 161 5.17 -7.87 15.06
N ARG A 162 3.89 -8.10 14.77
CA ARG A 162 3.36 -9.44 14.44
C ARG A 162 3.57 -9.80 12.96
N VAL A 163 4.33 -8.98 12.24
CA VAL A 163 4.62 -9.12 10.81
C VAL A 163 6.10 -9.43 10.64
N THR A 164 6.41 -10.41 9.82
CA THR A 164 7.79 -10.75 9.47
C THR A 164 8.03 -10.38 8.00
N ILE A 165 9.21 -9.84 7.69
CA ILE A 165 9.65 -9.63 6.31
C ILE A 165 10.71 -10.68 5.93
N HIS A 166 10.45 -11.40 4.84
CA HIS A 166 11.40 -12.33 4.22
C HIS A 166 11.98 -11.67 2.97
N LEU A 167 13.31 -11.59 2.91
CA LEU A 167 14.01 -11.10 1.71
C LEU A 167 14.38 -12.30 0.84
N VAL A 168 13.86 -12.32 -0.40
CA VAL A 168 13.93 -13.45 -1.32
C VAL A 168 14.83 -13.11 -2.51
N GLU A 169 15.81 -13.95 -2.77
CA GLU A 169 16.82 -13.80 -3.83
C GLU A 169 17.06 -15.13 -4.55
N GLY A 170 17.86 -15.13 -5.62
CA GLY A 170 18.31 -16.34 -6.32
C GLY A 170 17.15 -17.15 -6.93
N GLU A 171 17.22 -18.47 -6.80
CA GLU A 171 16.24 -19.41 -7.40
C GLU A 171 14.83 -19.21 -6.84
N ALA A 172 14.71 -18.95 -5.54
CA ALA A 172 13.40 -18.68 -4.90
C ALA A 172 12.73 -17.45 -5.50
N LYS A 173 13.47 -16.38 -5.82
CA LYS A 173 12.95 -15.21 -6.51
C LYS A 173 12.40 -15.58 -7.90
N HIS A 174 13.06 -16.44 -8.63
CA HIS A 174 12.59 -16.90 -9.94
C HIS A 174 11.28 -17.67 -9.82
N ALA A 175 11.18 -18.61 -8.87
CA ALA A 175 9.93 -19.35 -8.60
C ALA A 175 8.76 -18.43 -8.23
N VAL A 176 9.00 -17.40 -7.41
CA VAL A 176 7.99 -16.36 -7.11
C VAL A 176 7.57 -15.60 -8.37
N GLY A 177 8.52 -15.28 -9.25
CA GLY A 177 8.26 -14.62 -10.53
C GLY A 177 7.37 -15.44 -11.46
N GLU A 178 7.55 -16.76 -11.51
CA GLU A 178 6.66 -17.66 -12.27
C GLU A 178 5.23 -17.68 -11.72
N LEU A 179 5.08 -17.73 -10.38
CA LEU A 179 3.77 -17.65 -9.75
C LEU A 179 3.06 -16.31 -10.03
N GLN A 180 3.82 -15.22 -10.05
CA GLN A 180 3.32 -13.90 -10.38
C GLN A 180 2.82 -13.84 -11.82
N ALA A 181 3.60 -14.36 -12.78
CA ALA A 181 3.22 -14.44 -14.19
C ALA A 181 1.99 -15.34 -14.41
N GLU A 182 1.86 -16.43 -13.65
CA GLU A 182 0.65 -17.28 -13.68
C GLU A 182 -0.57 -16.51 -13.17
N ALA A 183 -0.43 -15.75 -12.07
CA ALA A 183 -1.49 -14.92 -11.52
C ALA A 183 -1.97 -13.87 -12.52
N ASP A 184 -1.06 -13.17 -13.18
CA ASP A 184 -1.38 -12.16 -14.20
C ASP A 184 -2.23 -12.76 -15.34
N ARG A 185 -1.84 -13.95 -15.86
CA ARG A 185 -2.62 -14.62 -16.90
C ARG A 185 -4.01 -15.00 -16.42
N LEU A 186 -4.13 -15.55 -15.21
CA LEU A 186 -5.42 -15.92 -14.64
C LEU A 186 -6.33 -14.70 -14.43
N GLN A 187 -5.80 -13.62 -13.89
CA GLN A 187 -6.57 -12.40 -13.66
C GLN A 187 -7.00 -11.76 -14.98
N MET A 188 -6.07 -11.64 -15.93
CA MET A 188 -6.40 -11.04 -17.23
C MET A 188 -7.31 -11.90 -18.10
N ALA A 189 -7.41 -13.23 -17.87
CA ALA A 189 -8.41 -14.08 -18.51
C ALA A 189 -9.83 -13.79 -18.00
N GLU A 190 -9.98 -13.29 -16.77
CA GLU A 190 -11.28 -12.98 -16.17
C GLU A 190 -11.81 -11.63 -16.65
N ARG A 191 -13.01 -11.66 -17.26
CA ARG A 191 -13.66 -10.45 -17.76
C ARG A 191 -13.93 -9.44 -16.64
N ALA A 192 -14.40 -9.91 -15.48
CA ALA A 192 -14.71 -9.03 -14.34
C ALA A 192 -13.47 -8.27 -13.85
N TYR A 193 -12.31 -8.94 -13.81
CA TYR A 193 -11.04 -8.31 -13.45
C TYR A 193 -10.64 -7.21 -14.46
N ARG A 194 -10.73 -7.50 -15.76
CA ARG A 194 -10.39 -6.52 -16.80
C ARG A 194 -11.32 -5.30 -16.77
N GLU A 195 -12.63 -5.50 -16.56
CA GLU A 195 -13.61 -4.42 -16.44
C GLU A 195 -13.33 -3.55 -15.21
N GLU A 196 -12.98 -4.17 -14.06
CA GLU A 196 -12.61 -3.46 -12.84
C GLU A 196 -11.31 -2.66 -13.01
N LEU A 197 -10.25 -3.28 -13.51
CA LEU A 197 -8.97 -2.61 -13.79
C LEU A 197 -9.16 -1.47 -14.79
N GLY A 198 -9.91 -1.71 -15.87
CA GLY A 198 -10.26 -0.70 -16.87
C GLY A 198 -11.00 0.50 -16.25
N HIS A 199 -11.93 0.26 -15.33
CA HIS A 199 -12.63 1.32 -14.61
C HIS A 199 -11.65 2.25 -13.85
N TRP A 200 -10.71 1.70 -13.07
CA TRP A 200 -9.74 2.48 -12.33
C TRP A 200 -8.74 3.23 -13.23
N ILE A 201 -8.33 2.61 -14.34
CA ILE A 201 -7.55 3.29 -15.38
C ILE A 201 -8.34 4.46 -15.95
N GLY A 202 -9.62 4.24 -16.30
CA GLY A 202 -10.52 5.25 -16.88
C GLY A 202 -10.80 6.44 -15.96
N LEU A 203 -10.79 6.23 -14.65
CA LEU A 203 -10.86 7.30 -13.64
C LEU A 203 -9.58 8.13 -13.56
N GLY A 204 -8.47 7.72 -14.21
CA GLY A 204 -7.17 8.37 -14.09
C GLY A 204 -6.45 8.07 -12.78
N ALA A 205 -6.90 7.07 -12.02
CA ALA A 205 -6.32 6.69 -10.74
C ALA A 205 -4.83 6.34 -10.84
N LEU A 206 -4.40 5.74 -11.96
CA LEU A 206 -3.00 5.37 -12.21
C LEU A 206 -2.14 6.53 -12.74
N GLY A 207 -2.64 7.77 -12.74
CA GLY A 207 -1.86 8.96 -13.06
C GLY A 207 -1.72 9.27 -14.55
N HIS A 208 -2.34 8.51 -15.43
CA HIS A 208 -2.32 8.79 -16.89
C HIS A 208 -3.17 10.03 -17.23
N SER A 209 -2.79 10.74 -18.30
CA SER A 209 -3.63 11.82 -18.83
C SER A 209 -5.00 11.29 -19.23
N TRP A 210 -6.04 12.12 -19.13
CA TRP A 210 -7.43 11.73 -19.40
C TRP A 210 -7.62 10.95 -20.72
N LEU A 211 -6.95 11.37 -21.78
CA LEU A 211 -7.07 10.71 -23.09
C LEU A 211 -6.43 9.31 -23.09
N LEU A 212 -5.25 9.17 -22.48
CA LEU A 212 -4.56 7.88 -22.34
C LEU A 212 -5.32 6.94 -21.43
N ALA A 213 -5.90 7.47 -20.34
CA ALA A 213 -6.74 6.70 -19.42
C ALA A 213 -7.96 6.09 -20.14
N ARG A 214 -8.65 6.85 -21.00
CA ARG A 214 -9.80 6.33 -21.78
C ARG A 214 -9.42 5.28 -22.82
N VAL A 215 -8.28 5.45 -23.47
CA VAL A 215 -7.77 4.44 -24.42
C VAL A 215 -7.35 3.18 -23.63
N GLY A 216 -6.66 3.33 -22.51
CA GLY A 216 -6.25 2.23 -21.64
C GLY A 216 -7.45 1.44 -21.10
N GLU A 217 -8.49 2.13 -20.61
CA GLU A 217 -9.76 1.53 -20.19
C GLU A 217 -10.34 0.63 -21.28
N ALA A 218 -10.48 1.15 -22.51
CA ALA A 218 -11.06 0.40 -23.62
C ALA A 218 -10.21 -0.82 -24.00
N VAL A 219 -8.89 -0.69 -24.01
CA VAL A 219 -7.98 -1.80 -24.35
C VAL A 219 -8.05 -2.89 -23.30
N VAL A 220 -7.89 -2.55 -22.01
CA VAL A 220 -7.85 -3.52 -20.92
C VAL A 220 -9.20 -4.21 -20.73
N SER A 221 -10.32 -3.46 -20.81
CA SER A 221 -11.64 -4.04 -20.60
C SER A 221 -12.08 -5.04 -21.69
N HIS A 222 -11.58 -4.87 -22.93
CA HIS A 222 -12.08 -5.65 -24.08
C HIS A 222 -11.07 -6.66 -24.63
N LEU A 223 -9.78 -6.55 -24.30
CA LEU A 223 -8.74 -7.43 -24.81
C LEU A 223 -8.11 -8.23 -23.68
N ASP A 224 -7.92 -9.53 -23.92
CA ASP A 224 -7.07 -10.36 -23.07
C ASP A 224 -5.62 -10.09 -23.45
N ILE A 225 -4.91 -9.39 -22.56
CA ILE A 225 -3.49 -9.05 -22.72
C ILE A 225 -2.62 -9.78 -21.67
N GLY A 226 -3.13 -10.91 -21.11
CA GLY A 226 -2.52 -11.64 -20.01
C GLY A 226 -1.07 -12.06 -20.27
N ASP A 227 -0.76 -12.59 -21.44
CA ASP A 227 0.62 -12.97 -21.78
C ASP A 227 1.57 -11.76 -21.84
N ARG A 228 1.08 -10.61 -22.29
CA ARG A 228 1.88 -9.37 -22.33
C ARG A 228 2.14 -8.82 -20.94
N GLU A 229 1.14 -8.77 -20.08
CA GLU A 229 1.31 -8.33 -18.68
C GLU A 229 2.18 -9.32 -17.89
N ALA A 230 1.98 -10.62 -18.06
CA ALA A 230 2.84 -11.63 -17.46
C ALA A 230 4.32 -11.47 -17.87
N ALA A 231 4.60 -11.28 -19.16
CA ALA A 231 5.95 -11.05 -19.65
C ALA A 231 6.56 -9.75 -19.11
N LYS A 232 5.77 -8.68 -19.04
CA LYS A 232 6.18 -7.41 -18.44
C LYS A 232 6.53 -7.58 -16.97
N ASN A 233 5.63 -8.15 -16.18
CA ASN A 233 5.82 -8.33 -14.74
C ASN A 233 6.94 -9.32 -14.42
N SER A 234 7.12 -10.38 -15.20
CA SER A 234 8.28 -11.26 -15.11
C SER A 234 9.59 -10.49 -15.29
N THR A 235 9.67 -9.64 -16.31
CA THR A 235 10.85 -8.77 -16.53
C THR A 235 11.08 -7.82 -15.35
N LEU A 236 10.01 -7.30 -14.73
CA LEU A 236 10.11 -6.43 -13.56
C LEU A 236 10.64 -7.21 -12.33
N VAL A 237 10.13 -8.42 -12.09
CA VAL A 237 10.62 -9.31 -11.01
C VAL A 237 12.10 -9.63 -11.23
N GLU A 238 12.49 -10.04 -12.43
CA GLU A 238 13.87 -10.37 -12.75
C GLU A 238 14.82 -9.18 -12.56
N SER A 239 14.38 -7.97 -12.88
CA SER A 239 15.17 -6.76 -12.73
C SER A 239 15.42 -6.36 -11.27
N ALA A 240 14.61 -6.83 -10.33
CA ALA A 240 14.78 -6.52 -8.93
C ALA A 240 15.89 -7.37 -8.30
N PRO A 241 16.84 -6.79 -7.55
CA PRO A 241 17.85 -7.56 -6.84
C PRO A 241 17.24 -8.42 -5.73
N VAL A 242 16.13 -7.98 -5.12
CA VAL A 242 15.50 -8.69 -4.02
C VAL A 242 13.97 -8.49 -4.02
N LEU A 243 13.23 -9.52 -3.60
CA LEU A 243 11.81 -9.40 -3.25
C LEU A 243 11.64 -9.38 -1.73
N GLY A 244 10.61 -8.69 -1.26
CA GLY A 244 10.17 -8.73 0.12
C GLY A 244 8.82 -9.45 0.20
N VAL A 245 8.68 -10.39 1.13
CA VAL A 245 7.40 -11.05 1.43
C VAL A 245 7.07 -10.76 2.89
N LEU A 246 5.96 -10.07 3.13
CA LEU A 246 5.44 -9.84 4.47
C LEU A 246 4.49 -10.98 4.85
N THR A 247 4.70 -11.56 6.02
CA THR A 247 3.90 -12.67 6.54
C THR A 247 3.39 -12.40 7.95
N THR A 248 2.30 -13.06 8.30
CA THR A 248 1.71 -13.06 9.65
C THR A 248 1.34 -14.49 10.06
N ASP A 249 1.18 -14.72 11.38
CA ASP A 249 0.71 -15.99 11.91
C ASP A 249 -0.81 -16.19 11.75
N ALA A 250 -1.56 -15.08 11.62
CA ALA A 250 -3.01 -15.08 11.42
C ALA A 250 -3.38 -14.53 10.03
N ASP A 251 -4.51 -14.96 9.48
CA ASP A 251 -5.09 -14.42 8.24
C ASP A 251 -6.47 -13.82 8.50
N ASP A 252 -6.50 -12.76 9.28
CA ASP A 252 -7.70 -12.02 9.63
C ASP A 252 -7.57 -10.52 9.27
N PRO A 253 -8.64 -9.74 9.32
CA PRO A 253 -8.59 -8.30 9.02
C PRO A 253 -7.56 -7.53 9.84
N ALA A 254 -7.37 -7.86 11.12
CA ALA A 254 -6.40 -7.16 11.98
C ALA A 254 -4.96 -7.44 11.51
N ALA A 255 -4.63 -8.70 11.20
CA ALA A 255 -3.33 -9.08 10.65
C ALA A 255 -3.03 -8.38 9.31
N ARG A 256 -4.05 -8.23 8.46
CA ARG A 256 -3.94 -7.53 7.18
C ARG A 256 -3.70 -6.03 7.37
N VAL A 257 -4.38 -5.39 8.33
CA VAL A 257 -4.12 -3.98 8.69
C VAL A 257 -2.70 -3.82 9.25
N GLU A 258 -2.26 -4.68 10.17
CA GLU A 258 -0.88 -4.64 10.68
C GLU A 258 0.15 -4.86 9.57
N THR A 259 -0.14 -5.73 8.60
CA THR A 259 0.70 -5.89 7.40
C THR A 259 0.80 -4.59 6.61
N GLY A 260 -0.30 -3.88 6.40
CA GLY A 260 -0.30 -2.59 5.71
C GLY A 260 0.53 -1.53 6.43
N ARG A 261 0.41 -1.47 7.75
CA ARG A 261 1.24 -0.59 8.59
C ARG A 261 2.73 -0.94 8.48
N ALA A 262 3.06 -2.23 8.56
CA ALA A 262 4.42 -2.72 8.40
C ALA A 262 4.97 -2.43 6.99
N PHE A 263 4.17 -2.67 5.95
CA PHE A 263 4.54 -2.37 4.57
C PHE A 263 4.84 -0.88 4.37
N GLU A 264 4.00 0.01 4.88
CA GLU A 264 4.25 1.46 4.73
C GLU A 264 5.53 1.90 5.45
N ARG A 265 5.83 1.38 6.65
CA ARG A 265 7.12 1.63 7.30
C ARG A 265 8.31 1.11 6.49
N VAL A 266 8.16 -0.07 5.89
CA VAL A 266 9.17 -0.63 4.96
C VAL A 266 9.36 0.32 3.78
N ALA A 267 8.28 0.80 3.16
CA ALA A 267 8.32 1.68 2.01
C ALA A 267 8.97 3.04 2.33
N LEU A 268 8.61 3.65 3.46
CA LEU A 268 9.20 4.92 3.92
C LEU A 268 10.69 4.77 4.22
N ARG A 269 11.12 3.68 4.88
CA ARG A 269 12.54 3.44 5.17
C ARG A 269 13.35 3.06 3.95
N ALA A 270 12.74 2.36 3.00
CA ALA A 270 13.34 2.07 1.71
C ALA A 270 13.57 3.37 0.94
N SER A 271 12.55 4.25 0.87
CA SER A 271 12.65 5.57 0.25
C SER A 271 13.78 6.41 0.84
N ALA A 272 13.86 6.53 2.18
CA ALA A 272 14.94 7.22 2.88
C ALA A 272 16.34 6.60 2.63
N ALA A 273 16.39 5.37 2.18
CA ALA A 273 17.63 4.68 1.80
C ALA A 273 17.92 4.74 0.28
N GLY A 274 17.09 5.46 -0.50
CA GLY A 274 17.19 5.51 -1.96
C GLY A 274 16.79 4.21 -2.66
N VAL A 275 16.00 3.36 -1.98
CA VAL A 275 15.49 2.09 -2.51
C VAL A 275 14.05 2.27 -2.96
N ALA A 276 13.79 2.00 -4.22
CA ALA A 276 12.47 2.00 -4.80
C ALA A 276 11.69 0.73 -4.41
N VAL A 277 10.37 0.89 -4.27
CA VAL A 277 9.44 -0.16 -3.86
C VAL A 277 8.33 -0.30 -4.89
N HIS A 278 7.98 -1.55 -5.22
CA HIS A 278 6.81 -1.86 -6.04
C HIS A 278 6.07 -3.09 -5.51
N PRO A 279 4.85 -2.94 -4.99
CA PRO A 279 3.97 -4.07 -4.64
C PRO A 279 3.60 -4.91 -5.85
N MET A 280 3.63 -6.23 -5.69
CA MET A 280 3.28 -7.21 -6.73
C MET A 280 2.49 -8.38 -6.09
N SER A 281 1.30 -8.10 -5.57
CA SER A 281 0.55 -9.05 -4.75
C SER A 281 -0.42 -9.95 -5.53
N GLN A 282 -0.43 -9.93 -6.87
CA GLN A 282 -1.41 -10.67 -7.70
C GLN A 282 -1.44 -12.17 -7.39
N SER A 283 -0.27 -12.79 -7.14
CA SER A 283 -0.20 -14.21 -6.73
C SER A 283 -0.83 -14.47 -5.37
N LEU A 284 -0.88 -13.48 -4.48
CA LEU A 284 -1.50 -13.59 -3.15
C LEU A 284 -3.02 -13.43 -3.20
N GLU A 285 -3.57 -12.79 -4.24
CA GLU A 285 -5.00 -12.64 -4.48
C GLU A 285 -5.66 -13.93 -4.97
N ARG A 286 -4.86 -14.97 -5.21
CA ARG A 286 -5.28 -16.31 -5.64
C ARG A 286 -4.92 -17.33 -4.57
N PRO A 287 -5.86 -17.86 -3.79
CA PRO A 287 -5.55 -18.76 -2.66
C PRO A 287 -4.64 -19.93 -3.01
N ALA A 288 -4.84 -20.54 -4.19
CA ALA A 288 -4.00 -21.66 -4.64
C ALA A 288 -2.55 -21.23 -4.94
N LEU A 289 -2.34 -20.04 -5.53
CA LEU A 289 -1.00 -19.52 -5.80
C LEU A 289 -0.34 -19.03 -4.52
N ARG A 290 -1.10 -18.43 -3.62
CA ARG A 290 -0.62 -18.02 -2.30
C ARG A 290 -0.10 -19.22 -1.50
N ALA A 291 -0.83 -20.34 -1.50
CA ALA A 291 -0.39 -21.55 -0.84
C ALA A 291 0.90 -22.14 -1.48
N ARG A 292 1.00 -22.09 -2.81
CA ARG A 292 2.23 -22.49 -3.52
C ARG A 292 3.41 -21.57 -3.17
N LEU A 293 3.19 -20.26 -3.11
CA LEU A 293 4.23 -19.30 -2.71
C LEU A 293 4.74 -19.59 -1.29
N ALA A 294 3.83 -19.88 -0.34
CA ALA A 294 4.22 -20.24 1.01
C ALA A 294 5.08 -21.52 1.03
N ALA A 295 4.74 -22.51 0.21
CA ALA A 295 5.50 -23.76 0.09
C ALA A 295 6.88 -23.54 -0.57
N GLU A 296 6.96 -22.76 -1.66
CA GLU A 296 8.21 -22.45 -2.36
C GLU A 296 9.21 -21.70 -1.48
N LEU A 297 8.70 -20.90 -0.53
CA LEU A 297 9.53 -20.12 0.39
C LEU A 297 9.73 -20.79 1.75
N ASP A 298 9.25 -22.02 1.93
CA ASP A 298 9.31 -22.78 3.20
C ASP A 298 8.84 -21.95 4.42
N LEU A 299 7.71 -21.25 4.27
CA LEU A 299 7.19 -20.33 5.29
C LEU A 299 6.50 -21.05 6.46
N GLY A 300 6.37 -22.40 6.41
CA GLY A 300 5.69 -23.15 7.46
C GLY A 300 4.21 -22.80 7.56
N GLU A 301 3.76 -22.38 8.76
CA GLU A 301 2.38 -21.97 9.03
C GLU A 301 2.13 -20.46 8.79
N ALA A 302 3.20 -19.68 8.52
CA ALA A 302 3.06 -18.26 8.29
C ALA A 302 2.35 -17.96 6.97
N THR A 303 1.41 -17.02 7.03
CA THR A 303 0.59 -16.63 5.88
C THR A 303 1.23 -15.46 5.12
N PRO A 304 1.54 -15.60 3.83
CA PRO A 304 1.97 -14.48 2.99
C PRO A 304 0.82 -13.47 2.82
N GLN A 305 1.09 -12.23 3.20
CA GLN A 305 0.11 -11.14 3.18
C GLN A 305 0.39 -10.11 2.11
N HIS A 306 1.67 -9.81 1.84
CA HIS A 306 2.05 -8.80 0.87
C HIS A 306 3.39 -9.14 0.21
N LEU A 307 3.50 -8.91 -1.10
CA LEU A 307 4.68 -9.16 -1.90
C LEU A 307 5.13 -7.85 -2.56
N LEU A 308 6.42 -7.58 -2.50
CA LEU A 308 7.00 -6.37 -3.10
C LEU A 308 8.39 -6.66 -3.68
N ARG A 309 8.77 -5.92 -4.69
CA ARG A 309 10.15 -5.87 -5.18
C ARG A 309 10.85 -4.61 -4.68
N LEU A 310 12.14 -4.75 -4.42
CA LEU A 310 13.02 -3.71 -3.87
C LEU A 310 14.25 -3.59 -4.78
N GLY A 311 14.68 -2.37 -5.06
CA GLY A 311 15.84 -2.11 -5.91
C GLY A 311 16.04 -0.63 -6.19
N SER A 312 17.07 -0.27 -6.98
CA SER A 312 17.24 1.10 -7.44
C SER A 312 16.49 1.31 -8.75
N ALA A 313 15.58 2.28 -8.77
CA ALA A 313 14.83 2.62 -9.98
C ALA A 313 15.73 3.37 -10.98
N VAL A 314 15.63 3.02 -12.26
CA VAL A 314 16.37 3.70 -13.35
C VAL A 314 15.79 5.09 -13.61
N GLU A 315 14.47 5.26 -13.41
CA GLU A 315 13.74 6.51 -13.58
C GLU A 315 12.91 6.83 -12.35
N THR A 316 12.73 8.11 -12.06
CA THR A 316 11.86 8.57 -10.97
C THR A 316 10.42 8.62 -11.46
N ALA A 317 9.53 7.91 -10.79
CA ALA A 317 8.10 7.94 -11.09
C ALA A 317 7.46 9.24 -10.56
N GLU A 318 6.44 9.73 -11.27
CA GLU A 318 5.59 10.80 -10.76
C GLU A 318 4.58 10.25 -9.74
N HIS A 319 4.17 11.09 -8.79
CA HIS A 319 3.10 10.75 -7.87
C HIS A 319 1.76 10.53 -8.61
N THR A 320 1.02 9.52 -8.18
CA THR A 320 -0.37 9.31 -8.62
C THR A 320 -1.31 10.27 -7.89
N PRO A 321 -2.44 10.66 -8.53
CA PRO A 321 -3.39 11.57 -7.89
C PRO A 321 -4.08 10.92 -6.69
N ARG A 322 -4.60 11.75 -5.77
CA ARG A 322 -5.37 11.33 -4.59
C ARG A 322 -6.68 12.10 -4.52
N TRP A 323 -7.66 11.55 -3.80
CA TRP A 323 -8.79 12.34 -3.34
C TRP A 323 -8.36 13.24 -2.18
N PRO A 324 -8.78 14.53 -2.17
CA PRO A 324 -8.51 15.40 -1.03
C PRO A 324 -9.23 14.91 0.24
N VAL A 325 -8.77 15.38 1.39
CA VAL A 325 -9.29 14.94 2.71
C VAL A 325 -10.79 15.09 2.82
N GLU A 326 -11.37 16.16 2.27
CA GLU A 326 -12.79 16.47 2.29
C GLU A 326 -13.67 15.40 1.64
N MET A 327 -13.10 14.63 0.70
CA MET A 327 -13.81 13.56 -0.01
C MET A 327 -13.79 12.22 0.72
N VAL A 328 -12.94 12.08 1.73
CA VAL A 328 -12.76 10.83 2.49
C VAL A 328 -12.96 11.01 3.99
N LEU A 329 -13.23 12.24 4.45
CA LEU A 329 -13.59 12.57 5.81
C LEU A 329 -15.11 12.64 5.92
N ASP A 330 -15.70 11.82 6.80
CA ASP A 330 -17.11 11.89 7.13
C ASP A 330 -17.32 13.03 8.12
N GLU A 331 -18.06 14.03 7.69
CA GLU A 331 -18.58 15.08 8.58
C GLU A 331 -19.75 14.46 9.34
N GLY A 332 -19.64 14.38 10.68
CA GLY A 332 -20.64 13.83 11.57
C GLY A 332 -21.97 14.62 11.61
#